data_70bb2fbbcf7192ccc2680fd3d9dcb6bb
#
_entry.id   70bb2fbbcf7192ccc2680fd3d9dcb6bb
#
_cell.length_a   1.000
_cell.length_b   1.000
_cell.length_c   1.000
_cell.angle_alpha   90.00
_cell.angle_beta   90.00
_cell.angle_gamma   90.00
#
_symmetry.space_group_name_H-M   'P 1'
#
loop_
_entity.id
_entity.type
_entity.pdbx_description
1 polymer ?
#
loop_
_entity_poly.entity_id
_entity_poly.type
_entity_poly.pdbx_seq_one_letter_code
_entity_poly.pdbx_strand_id
1 'polypeptide(L)'
;MNKKINSYIVSSSNLNPRYLDCIETFLNAWISMCKKFHTVQAEPRIFLVSNEIPSHLKHYEKYIILFPQINEIPTDFIAQNIRVLSMPYFENSIVLTTDIDMIPMSPDIYEKYILKSHYENSFIVLRDQLVDEYPICYLISPSDLAGEIILSTNNQLNNLIQLAWDQLNQANIHYSSTHGGSGWNFDQKYIYNAVQDFSDQKRVTKLKDSGTGFNRIDRIEDPLKVFTQLFSNKMFTDYHLNLPVSRNYILIKIILLRNSLDINFYRLFLMVTFAFFLYLKIRISLKNLVKLLMT
;
A
#
# COMPACT_ATOMS: atom_id res chain seq x y z
N MET A 1 32.31 -0.49 3.57
CA MET A 1 30.89 -0.16 3.64
C MET A 1 30.11 -1.18 2.82
N ASN A 2 29.22 -1.96 3.43
CA ASN A 2 28.36 -2.86 2.67
C ASN A 2 27.41 -2.04 1.82
N LYS A 3 27.34 -2.34 0.52
CA LYS A 3 26.42 -1.68 -0.41
C LYS A 3 24.99 -1.96 0.05
N LYS A 4 24.21 -0.92 0.30
CA LYS A 4 22.78 -1.09 0.63
C LYS A 4 22.03 -1.67 -0.56
N ILE A 5 21.03 -2.49 -0.26
CA ILE A 5 20.12 -3.06 -1.27
C ILE A 5 19.14 -1.98 -1.69
N ASN A 6 19.06 -1.70 -2.99
CA ASN A 6 18.08 -0.77 -3.53
C ASN A 6 16.70 -1.40 -3.56
N SER A 7 15.69 -0.67 -3.13
CA SER A 7 14.30 -1.11 -3.17
C SER A 7 13.35 0.03 -3.54
N TYR A 8 12.29 -0.30 -4.26
CA TYR A 8 11.20 0.63 -4.57
C TYR A 8 9.89 0.12 -3.99
N ILE A 9 9.17 1.05 -3.35
CA ILE A 9 7.83 0.80 -2.82
C ILE A 9 6.85 1.41 -3.81
N VAL A 10 6.18 0.56 -4.57
CA VAL A 10 5.40 0.98 -5.73
C VAL A 10 3.91 0.96 -5.43
N SER A 11 3.26 2.07 -5.74
CA SER A 11 1.81 2.20 -5.75
C SER A 11 1.35 2.97 -6.99
N SER A 12 0.06 3.15 -7.12
CA SER A 12 -0.53 3.87 -8.25
C SER A 12 -1.82 4.55 -7.88
N SER A 13 -2.16 5.57 -8.65
CA SER A 13 -3.42 6.30 -8.55
C SER A 13 -3.79 6.89 -9.91
N ASN A 14 -5.03 7.31 -10.05
CA ASN A 14 -5.47 8.21 -11.10
C ASN A 14 -5.96 9.53 -10.49
N LEU A 15 -6.62 10.38 -11.27
CA LEU A 15 -7.18 11.65 -10.80
C LEU A 15 -8.52 11.51 -10.06
N ASN A 16 -8.98 10.29 -9.77
CA ASN A 16 -10.17 10.08 -8.93
C ASN A 16 -9.92 10.68 -7.54
N PRO A 17 -10.71 11.69 -7.10
CA PRO A 17 -10.47 12.40 -5.84
C PRO A 17 -10.34 11.47 -4.63
N ARG A 18 -11.08 10.36 -4.65
CA ARG A 18 -11.05 9.36 -3.57
C ARG A 18 -9.64 8.80 -3.30
N TYR A 19 -8.86 8.56 -4.35
CA TYR A 19 -7.52 7.99 -4.26
C TYR A 19 -6.42 9.04 -4.40
N LEU A 20 -6.70 10.11 -5.14
CA LEU A 20 -5.78 11.23 -5.29
C LEU A 20 -5.40 11.85 -3.92
N ASP A 21 -6.38 11.99 -3.02
CA ASP A 21 -6.18 12.49 -1.66
C ASP A 21 -5.28 11.58 -0.80
N CYS A 22 -5.10 10.30 -1.19
CA CYS A 22 -4.22 9.38 -0.48
C CYS A 22 -2.74 9.62 -0.77
N ILE A 23 -2.39 10.21 -1.93
CA ILE A 23 -1.01 10.30 -2.42
C ILE A 23 -0.08 10.99 -1.40
N GLU A 24 -0.48 12.15 -0.90
CA GLU A 24 0.33 12.88 0.09
C GLU A 24 0.53 12.05 1.37
N THR A 25 -0.53 11.45 1.88
CA THR A 25 -0.49 10.62 3.08
C THR A 25 0.42 9.40 2.88
N PHE A 26 0.28 8.73 1.77
CA PHE A 26 1.09 7.58 1.36
C PHE A 26 2.59 7.97 1.30
N LEU A 27 2.92 9.02 0.57
CA LEU A 27 4.31 9.46 0.40
C LEU A 27 4.94 9.85 1.72
N ASN A 28 4.24 10.65 2.54
CA ASN A 28 4.74 11.03 3.87
C ASN A 28 5.01 9.81 4.77
N ALA A 29 4.10 8.83 4.75
CA ALA A 29 4.25 7.62 5.54
C ALA A 29 5.44 6.78 5.07
N TRP A 30 5.55 6.50 3.77
CA TRP A 30 6.62 5.67 3.24
C TRP A 30 7.98 6.35 3.26
N ILE A 31 8.07 7.67 2.97
CA ILE A 31 9.33 8.43 3.11
C ILE A 31 9.85 8.35 4.55
N SER A 32 8.95 8.48 5.54
CA SER A 32 9.31 8.34 6.95
C SER A 32 9.73 6.91 7.30
N MET A 33 9.00 5.91 6.79
CA MET A 33 9.27 4.50 7.02
C MET A 33 10.61 4.06 6.42
N CYS A 34 10.89 4.42 5.18
CA CYS A 34 12.13 4.06 4.47
C CYS A 34 13.40 4.58 5.17
N LYS A 35 13.29 5.71 5.87
CA LYS A 35 14.41 6.24 6.69
C LYS A 35 14.79 5.35 7.87
N LYS A 36 13.91 4.47 8.29
CA LYS A 36 14.11 3.53 9.41
C LYS A 36 14.70 2.20 8.98
N PHE A 37 14.82 1.94 7.70
CA PHE A 37 15.48 0.74 7.20
C PHE A 37 17.00 0.83 7.43
N HIS A 38 17.57 -0.25 7.94
CA HIS A 38 18.98 -0.29 8.31
C HIS A 38 19.87 -0.72 7.15
N THR A 39 19.45 -1.75 6.45
CA THR A 39 20.24 -2.45 5.41
C THR A 39 19.76 -2.14 4.00
N VAL A 40 18.49 -1.75 3.88
CA VAL A 40 17.83 -1.43 2.61
C VAL A 40 17.83 0.08 2.38
N GLN A 41 18.09 0.49 1.15
CA GLN A 41 17.85 1.84 0.68
C GLN A 41 16.55 1.84 -0.13
N ALA A 42 15.43 2.16 0.52
CA ALA A 42 14.13 2.14 -0.10
C ALA A 42 13.61 3.53 -0.44
N GLU A 43 12.80 3.60 -1.48
CA GLU A 43 12.17 4.84 -1.94
C GLU A 43 10.75 4.57 -2.47
N PRO A 44 9.74 5.35 -2.07
CA PRO A 44 8.39 5.22 -2.64
C PRO A 44 8.32 5.77 -4.06
N ARG A 45 7.52 5.13 -4.89
CA ARG A 45 7.17 5.58 -6.25
C ARG A 45 5.68 5.40 -6.48
N ILE A 46 5.07 6.42 -7.07
CA ILE A 46 3.66 6.39 -7.46
C ILE A 46 3.54 6.58 -8.95
N PHE A 47 2.91 5.62 -9.62
CA PHE A 47 2.42 5.86 -10.98
C PHE A 47 1.12 6.64 -10.90
N LEU A 48 1.13 7.87 -11.40
CA LEU A 48 -0.06 8.70 -11.53
C LEU A 48 -0.54 8.66 -12.98
N VAL A 49 -1.73 8.06 -13.17
CA VAL A 49 -2.37 8.02 -14.50
C VAL A 49 -2.96 9.40 -14.81
N SER A 50 -2.13 10.25 -15.41
CA SER A 50 -2.43 11.64 -15.74
C SER A 50 -1.38 12.19 -16.68
N ASN A 51 -1.74 13.25 -17.42
CA ASN A 51 -0.79 13.97 -18.27
C ASN A 51 0.03 15.01 -17.49
N GLU A 52 -0.38 15.35 -16.28
CA GLU A 52 0.31 16.34 -15.43
C GLU A 52 0.19 16.01 -13.95
N ILE A 53 1.12 16.53 -13.15
CA ILE A 53 1.06 16.44 -11.69
C ILE A 53 0.20 17.60 -11.18
N PRO A 54 -0.89 17.33 -10.43
CA PRO A 54 -1.68 18.36 -9.77
C PRO A 54 -0.82 19.32 -8.95
N SER A 55 -1.16 20.61 -8.96
CA SER A 55 -0.33 21.68 -8.35
C SER A 55 0.00 21.41 -6.87
N HIS A 56 -0.95 20.88 -6.09
CA HIS A 56 -0.75 20.56 -4.68
C HIS A 56 0.22 19.38 -4.45
N LEU A 57 0.50 18.55 -5.46
CA LEU A 57 1.44 17.43 -5.41
C LEU A 57 2.81 17.74 -6.02
N LYS A 58 3.03 18.95 -6.55
CA LYS A 58 4.29 19.34 -7.22
C LYS A 58 5.54 19.13 -6.35
N HIS A 59 5.43 19.35 -5.05
CA HIS A 59 6.55 19.15 -4.13
C HIS A 59 6.95 17.67 -3.93
N TYR A 60 6.13 16.72 -4.42
CA TYR A 60 6.43 15.29 -4.45
C TYR A 60 6.82 14.79 -5.86
N GLU A 61 7.04 15.67 -6.85
CA GLU A 61 7.26 15.27 -8.25
C GLU A 61 8.34 14.20 -8.43
N LYS A 62 9.42 14.24 -7.63
CA LYS A 62 10.49 13.24 -7.70
C LYS A 62 10.04 11.81 -7.35
N TYR A 63 8.91 11.64 -6.66
CA TYR A 63 8.33 10.35 -6.29
C TYR A 63 7.18 9.92 -7.21
N ILE A 64 6.74 10.80 -8.10
CA ILE A 64 5.61 10.57 -8.99
C ILE A 64 6.13 10.29 -10.39
N ILE A 65 5.70 9.19 -10.96
CA ILE A 65 5.94 8.81 -12.35
C ILE A 65 4.63 9.03 -13.09
N LEU A 66 4.60 9.99 -14.01
CA LEU A 66 3.44 10.20 -14.84
C LEU A 66 3.29 9.06 -15.83
N PHE A 67 2.09 8.55 -15.93
CA PHE A 67 1.71 7.59 -16.95
C PHE A 67 0.54 8.15 -17.76
N PRO A 68 0.68 8.25 -19.09
CA PRO A 68 -0.36 8.86 -19.92
C PRO A 68 -1.62 7.99 -19.91
N GLN A 69 -2.76 8.64 -20.13
CA GLN A 69 -4.00 7.91 -20.40
C GLN A 69 -3.87 7.19 -21.75
N ILE A 70 -4.33 5.96 -21.81
CA ILE A 70 -4.45 5.21 -23.05
C ILE A 70 -5.89 5.29 -23.50
N ASN A 71 -6.12 5.67 -24.75
CA ASN A 71 -7.47 5.78 -25.31
C ASN A 71 -8.24 4.46 -25.12
N GLU A 72 -9.52 4.59 -24.80
CA GLU A 72 -10.46 3.48 -24.60
C GLU A 72 -10.22 2.61 -23.35
N ILE A 73 -9.11 2.81 -22.62
CA ILE A 73 -8.87 2.09 -21.37
C ILE A 73 -9.22 2.96 -20.16
N PRO A 74 -10.11 2.52 -19.27
CA PRO A 74 -10.44 3.26 -18.06
C PRO A 74 -9.20 3.54 -17.20
N THR A 75 -9.05 4.76 -16.72
CA THR A 75 -7.87 5.16 -15.90
C THR A 75 -7.77 4.39 -14.60
N ASP A 76 -8.91 3.93 -14.05
CA ASP A 76 -8.95 3.05 -12.87
C ASP A 76 -8.32 1.69 -13.18
N PHE A 77 -8.62 1.11 -14.36
CA PHE A 77 -8.01 -0.15 -14.81
C PHE A 77 -6.50 0.02 -14.99
N ILE A 78 -6.07 1.10 -15.63
CA ILE A 78 -4.64 1.39 -15.80
C ILE A 78 -3.97 1.49 -14.42
N ALA A 79 -4.54 2.28 -13.49
CA ALA A 79 -3.99 2.47 -12.17
C ALA A 79 -3.91 1.18 -11.35
N GLN A 80 -4.87 0.28 -11.49
CA GLN A 80 -4.83 -1.01 -10.80
C GLN A 80 -3.71 -1.92 -11.33
N ASN A 81 -3.60 -2.05 -12.65
CA ASN A 81 -2.69 -3.00 -13.26
C ASN A 81 -1.22 -2.52 -13.29
N ILE A 82 -1.00 -1.21 -13.42
CA ILE A 82 0.33 -0.64 -13.57
C ILE A 82 1.25 -0.95 -12.37
N ARG A 83 0.74 -1.09 -11.17
CA ARG A 83 1.51 -1.44 -9.97
C ARG A 83 2.30 -2.74 -10.14
N VAL A 84 1.63 -3.76 -10.64
CA VAL A 84 2.22 -5.07 -10.84
C VAL A 84 3.06 -5.09 -12.10
N LEU A 85 2.50 -4.59 -13.21
CA LEU A 85 3.15 -4.60 -14.52
C LEU A 85 4.41 -3.74 -14.57
N SER A 86 4.55 -2.77 -13.65
CA SER A 86 5.73 -1.92 -13.57
C SER A 86 6.88 -2.49 -12.74
N MET A 87 6.70 -3.63 -12.06
CA MET A 87 7.77 -4.19 -11.22
C MET A 87 9.10 -4.39 -11.99
N PRO A 88 9.11 -4.87 -13.24
CA PRO A 88 10.34 -5.01 -14.02
C PRO A 88 11.02 -3.68 -14.38
N TYR A 89 10.30 -2.56 -14.25
CA TYR A 89 10.79 -1.23 -14.66
C TYR A 89 11.90 -0.67 -13.75
N PHE A 90 12.04 -1.21 -12.57
CA PHE A 90 12.99 -0.78 -11.56
C PHE A 90 14.25 -1.64 -11.56
N GLU A 91 15.06 -1.51 -12.62
CA GLU A 91 16.25 -2.33 -12.84
C GLU A 91 17.14 -2.48 -11.62
N ASN A 92 17.69 -3.67 -11.43
CA ASN A 92 18.66 -3.99 -10.35
C ASN A 92 18.16 -3.65 -8.93
N SER A 93 16.87 -3.78 -8.68
CA SER A 93 16.26 -3.47 -7.40
C SER A 93 15.28 -4.54 -6.91
N ILE A 94 14.87 -4.42 -5.66
CA ILE A 94 13.74 -5.17 -5.11
C ILE A 94 12.51 -4.27 -5.13
N VAL A 95 11.42 -4.76 -5.66
CA VAL A 95 10.16 -4.02 -5.75
C VAL A 95 9.14 -4.60 -4.78
N LEU A 96 8.56 -3.75 -3.96
CA LEU A 96 7.40 -4.04 -3.11
C LEU A 96 6.19 -3.29 -3.67
N THR A 97 5.10 -3.99 -3.96
CA THR A 97 3.83 -3.36 -4.34
C THR A 97 2.96 -3.12 -3.10
N THR A 98 2.21 -2.01 -3.10
CA THR A 98 1.30 -1.65 -2.01
C THR A 98 0.13 -0.81 -2.51
N ASP A 99 -1.00 -0.83 -1.81
CA ASP A 99 -2.14 0.02 -2.15
C ASP A 99 -1.91 1.47 -1.70
N ILE A 100 -2.48 2.41 -2.46
CA ILE A 100 -2.32 3.84 -2.19
C ILE A 100 -2.99 4.28 -0.86
N ASP A 101 -3.97 3.51 -0.39
CA ASP A 101 -4.69 3.72 0.85
C ASP A 101 -4.13 2.91 2.04
N MET A 102 -2.89 2.41 1.92
CA MET A 102 -2.20 1.68 2.98
C MET A 102 -1.05 2.48 3.58
N ILE A 103 -1.08 2.62 4.91
CA ILE A 103 -0.03 3.30 5.68
C ILE A 103 0.83 2.27 6.39
N PRO A 104 2.15 2.21 6.12
CA PRO A 104 3.06 1.28 6.78
C PRO A 104 3.25 1.65 8.26
N MET A 105 3.42 0.64 9.12
CA MET A 105 3.55 0.82 10.57
C MET A 105 4.76 0.09 11.18
N SER A 106 5.33 -0.90 10.49
CA SER A 106 6.47 -1.69 11.00
C SER A 106 7.58 -1.77 9.96
N PRO A 107 8.71 -1.07 10.16
CA PRO A 107 9.86 -1.13 9.25
C PRO A 107 10.45 -2.53 9.18
N ASP A 108 10.58 -3.22 10.34
CA ASP A 108 11.27 -4.49 10.44
C ASP A 108 10.63 -5.59 9.59
N ILE A 109 9.29 -5.60 9.50
CA ILE A 109 8.58 -6.59 8.69
C ILE A 109 8.85 -6.38 7.21
N TYR A 110 8.77 -5.15 6.73
CA TYR A 110 9.04 -4.85 5.32
C TYR A 110 10.50 -5.09 4.96
N GLU A 111 11.43 -4.59 5.78
CA GLU A 111 12.87 -4.78 5.54
C GLU A 111 13.23 -6.27 5.53
N LYS A 112 12.71 -7.06 6.47
CA LYS A 112 12.90 -8.52 6.53
C LYS A 112 12.55 -9.20 5.21
N TYR A 113 11.39 -8.89 4.63
CA TYR A 113 10.94 -9.56 3.41
C TYR A 113 11.58 -9.02 2.14
N ILE A 114 11.97 -7.75 2.10
CA ILE A 114 12.81 -7.20 1.04
C ILE A 114 14.17 -7.92 1.03
N LEU A 115 14.79 -8.09 2.19
CA LEU A 115 16.06 -8.82 2.32
C LEU A 115 15.90 -10.29 1.93
N LYS A 116 14.82 -10.94 2.36
CA LYS A 116 14.53 -12.32 1.99
C LYS A 116 14.40 -12.48 0.47
N SER A 117 13.62 -11.61 -0.19
CA SER A 117 13.46 -11.61 -1.64
C SER A 117 14.80 -11.44 -2.36
N HIS A 118 15.65 -10.53 -1.86
CA HIS A 118 16.97 -10.27 -2.44
C HIS A 118 17.91 -11.49 -2.31
N TYR A 119 18.09 -12.01 -1.09
CA TYR A 119 19.06 -13.09 -0.85
C TYR A 119 18.64 -14.42 -1.41
N GLU A 120 17.34 -14.73 -1.43
CA GLU A 120 16.81 -15.97 -1.99
C GLU A 120 16.49 -15.84 -3.48
N ASN A 121 16.63 -14.65 -4.06
CA ASN A 121 16.21 -14.35 -5.45
C ASN A 121 14.79 -14.87 -5.72
N SER A 122 13.85 -14.49 -4.85
CA SER A 122 12.50 -15.06 -4.86
C SER A 122 11.41 -14.02 -5.01
N PHE A 123 10.38 -14.37 -5.78
CA PHE A 123 9.10 -13.67 -5.81
C PHE A 123 8.29 -14.07 -4.57
N ILE A 124 7.93 -13.11 -3.75
CA ILE A 124 7.24 -13.36 -2.49
C ILE A 124 5.80 -12.82 -2.55
N VAL A 125 4.84 -13.69 -2.29
CA VAL A 125 3.45 -13.34 -2.01
C VAL A 125 3.30 -13.35 -0.49
N LEU A 126 3.19 -12.18 0.15
CA LEU A 126 3.16 -12.08 1.61
C LEU A 126 1.83 -12.53 2.25
N ARG A 127 0.73 -12.52 1.48
CA ARG A 127 -0.61 -12.87 1.96
C ARG A 127 -1.32 -13.82 0.99
N ASP A 128 -0.87 -15.05 0.92
CA ASP A 128 -1.50 -16.12 0.14
C ASP A 128 -2.75 -16.64 0.88
N GLN A 129 -3.86 -15.93 0.78
CA GLN A 129 -5.11 -16.21 1.49
C GLN A 129 -6.35 -16.29 0.61
N LEU A 130 -6.25 -15.75 -0.60
CA LEU A 130 -7.36 -15.73 -1.54
C LEU A 130 -7.33 -16.99 -2.41
N VAL A 131 -8.47 -17.35 -2.96
CA VAL A 131 -8.58 -18.46 -3.90
C VAL A 131 -8.42 -17.91 -5.31
N ASP A 132 -7.49 -18.48 -6.07
CA ASP A 132 -7.21 -18.13 -7.47
C ASP A 132 -6.88 -16.66 -7.74
N GLU A 133 -6.37 -15.95 -6.72
CA GLU A 133 -5.90 -14.56 -6.83
C GLU A 133 -4.89 -14.21 -5.73
N TYR A 134 -3.99 -13.25 -6.01
CA TYR A 134 -3.06 -12.72 -5.02
C TYR A 134 -3.36 -11.26 -4.68
N PRO A 135 -3.33 -10.89 -3.38
CA PRO A 135 -3.44 -9.48 -3.00
C PRO A 135 -2.21 -8.72 -3.50
N ILE A 136 -2.39 -7.88 -4.50
CA ILE A 136 -1.29 -7.15 -5.16
C ILE A 136 -0.61 -6.12 -4.26
N CYS A 137 -1.20 -5.78 -3.15
CA CYS A 137 -0.60 -4.86 -2.17
C CYS A 137 0.53 -5.47 -1.33
N TYR A 138 0.93 -6.72 -1.61
CA TYR A 138 1.91 -7.45 -0.80
C TYR A 138 2.80 -8.37 -1.63
N LEU A 139 3.17 -7.93 -2.81
CA LEU A 139 4.12 -8.65 -3.65
C LEU A 139 5.50 -8.05 -3.49
N ILE A 140 6.52 -8.88 -3.35
CA ILE A 140 7.93 -8.46 -3.30
C ILE A 140 8.73 -9.31 -4.25
N SER A 141 9.52 -8.69 -5.12
CA SER A 141 10.37 -9.41 -6.06
C SER A 141 11.60 -8.62 -6.49
N PRO A 142 12.71 -9.29 -6.80
CA PRO A 142 13.70 -8.70 -7.69
C PRO A 142 13.02 -8.31 -9.01
N SER A 143 13.39 -7.13 -9.54
CA SER A 143 12.79 -6.60 -10.78
C SER A 143 12.94 -7.55 -11.97
N ASP A 144 14.12 -8.18 -12.09
CA ASP A 144 14.40 -9.12 -13.18
C ASP A 144 13.51 -10.36 -13.07
N LEU A 145 13.35 -10.92 -11.87
CA LEU A 145 12.46 -12.06 -11.65
C LEU A 145 10.98 -11.72 -11.91
N ALA A 146 10.56 -10.52 -11.51
CA ALA A 146 9.22 -10.04 -11.85
C ALA A 146 9.03 -9.98 -13.37
N GLY A 147 10.07 -9.56 -14.11
CA GLY A 147 10.08 -9.57 -15.58
C GLY A 147 9.93 -10.98 -16.17
N GLU A 148 10.64 -11.95 -15.64
CA GLU A 148 10.52 -13.35 -16.05
C GLU A 148 9.11 -13.91 -15.82
N ILE A 149 8.49 -13.59 -14.69
CA ILE A 149 7.13 -14.06 -14.33
C ILE A 149 6.05 -13.38 -15.17
N ILE A 150 6.14 -12.05 -15.34
CA ILE A 150 5.14 -11.27 -16.07
C ILE A 150 5.30 -11.42 -17.58
N LEU A 151 6.37 -12.12 -18.04
CA LEU A 151 6.70 -12.28 -19.47
C LEU A 151 6.91 -10.93 -20.19
N SER A 152 7.37 -9.92 -19.47
CA SER A 152 7.63 -8.59 -20.04
C SER A 152 8.98 -8.57 -20.77
N THR A 153 9.08 -9.30 -21.85
CA THR A 153 10.30 -9.31 -22.70
C THR A 153 10.46 -8.07 -23.55
N ASN A 154 9.47 -7.17 -23.59
CA ASN A 154 9.52 -5.92 -24.35
C ASN A 154 8.84 -4.76 -23.62
N ASN A 155 9.52 -4.06 -22.99
CA ASN A 155 9.93 -2.71 -22.65
C ASN A 155 8.94 -1.56 -22.77
N GLN A 156 7.70 -1.74 -23.11
CA GLN A 156 6.74 -0.63 -23.08
C GLN A 156 5.57 -0.99 -22.19
N LEU A 157 5.56 -0.38 -21.01
CA LEU A 157 4.50 -0.55 -20.04
C LEU A 157 3.09 -0.30 -20.63
N ASN A 158 3.00 0.62 -21.63
CA ASN A 158 1.77 0.85 -22.40
C ASN A 158 1.27 -0.42 -23.10
N ASN A 159 2.17 -1.20 -23.70
CA ASN A 159 1.80 -2.44 -24.39
C ASN A 159 1.32 -3.52 -23.42
N LEU A 160 1.92 -3.58 -22.23
CA LEU A 160 1.47 -4.52 -21.19
C LEU A 160 0.07 -4.16 -20.66
N ILE A 161 -0.21 -2.88 -20.47
CA ILE A 161 -1.54 -2.40 -20.07
C ILE A 161 -2.56 -2.70 -21.19
N GLN A 162 -2.21 -2.45 -22.45
CA GLN A 162 -3.09 -2.76 -23.58
C GLN A 162 -3.37 -4.27 -23.66
N LEU A 163 -2.34 -5.11 -23.53
CA LEU A 163 -2.49 -6.57 -23.53
C LEU A 163 -3.40 -7.05 -22.39
N ALA A 164 -3.23 -6.50 -21.18
CA ALA A 164 -4.08 -6.81 -20.04
C ALA A 164 -5.55 -6.42 -20.30
N TRP A 165 -5.77 -5.27 -20.93
CA TRP A 165 -7.10 -4.82 -21.33
C TRP A 165 -7.73 -5.71 -22.39
N ASP A 166 -6.94 -6.10 -23.40
CA ASP A 166 -7.39 -7.01 -24.46
C ASP A 166 -7.77 -8.38 -23.92
N GLN A 167 -6.99 -8.91 -22.97
CA GLN A 167 -7.31 -10.18 -22.29
C GLN A 167 -8.64 -10.11 -21.52
N LEU A 168 -8.89 -9.00 -20.81
CA LEU A 168 -10.16 -8.78 -20.11
C LEU A 168 -11.34 -8.79 -21.09
N ASN A 169 -11.20 -8.07 -22.22
CA ASN A 169 -12.23 -7.98 -23.25
C ASN A 169 -12.46 -9.33 -23.96
N GLN A 170 -11.40 -10.08 -24.27
CA GLN A 170 -11.51 -11.43 -24.85
C GLN A 170 -12.23 -12.40 -23.93
N ALA A 171 -12.09 -12.22 -22.62
CA ALA A 171 -12.85 -12.98 -21.62
C ALA A 171 -14.32 -12.53 -21.52
N ASN A 172 -14.77 -11.56 -22.31
CA ASN A 172 -16.11 -10.94 -22.23
C ASN A 172 -16.43 -10.39 -20.84
N ILE A 173 -15.45 -9.91 -20.11
CA ILE A 173 -15.64 -9.32 -18.78
C ILE A 173 -15.81 -7.81 -18.93
N HIS A 174 -16.99 -7.32 -18.61
CA HIS A 174 -17.24 -5.88 -18.55
C HIS A 174 -16.56 -5.28 -17.31
N TYR A 175 -15.57 -4.41 -17.50
CA TYR A 175 -14.88 -3.76 -16.39
C TYR A 175 -15.80 -2.76 -15.68
N SER A 176 -15.82 -2.86 -14.36
CA SER A 176 -16.49 -1.89 -13.48
C SER A 176 -15.45 -1.28 -12.52
N SER A 177 -15.42 0.05 -12.46
CA SER A 177 -14.58 0.79 -11.48
C SER A 177 -15.11 0.71 -10.04
N THR A 178 -16.25 0.05 -9.83
CA THR A 178 -16.83 -0.16 -8.50
C THR A 178 -16.09 -1.27 -7.79
N HIS A 179 -15.66 -1.03 -6.56
CA HIS A 179 -15.00 -2.02 -5.71
C HIS A 179 -15.83 -3.32 -5.62
N GLY A 180 -15.21 -4.43 -5.96
CA GLY A 180 -15.84 -5.75 -6.03
C GLY A 180 -16.76 -5.95 -7.26
N GLY A 181 -16.79 -5.00 -8.18
CA GLY A 181 -17.48 -5.14 -9.46
C GLY A 181 -16.77 -6.07 -10.44
N SER A 182 -17.41 -6.31 -11.59
CA SER A 182 -16.86 -7.17 -12.63
C SER A 182 -15.48 -6.66 -13.10
N GLY A 183 -14.50 -7.54 -13.18
CA GLY A 183 -13.13 -7.21 -13.59
C GLY A 183 -12.31 -6.43 -12.58
N TRP A 184 -12.87 -6.06 -11.42
CA TRP A 184 -12.16 -5.30 -10.38
C TRP A 184 -10.89 -5.98 -9.87
N ASN A 185 -10.86 -7.29 -9.78
CA ASN A 185 -9.72 -8.09 -9.31
C ASN A 185 -8.90 -8.69 -10.46
N PHE A 186 -8.96 -8.09 -11.65
CA PHE A 186 -8.25 -8.61 -12.82
C PHE A 186 -6.73 -8.67 -12.58
N ASP A 187 -6.14 -7.64 -12.03
CA ASP A 187 -4.73 -7.56 -11.67
C ASP A 187 -4.29 -8.67 -10.69
N GLN A 188 -5.14 -9.01 -9.72
CA GLN A 188 -4.89 -10.08 -8.75
C GLN A 188 -4.89 -11.46 -9.40
N LYS A 189 -5.83 -11.70 -10.31
CA LYS A 189 -5.92 -12.94 -11.09
C LYS A 189 -4.82 -13.05 -12.14
N TYR A 190 -4.51 -11.92 -12.79
CA TYR A 190 -3.44 -11.86 -13.77
C TYR A 190 -2.11 -12.33 -13.17
N ILE A 191 -1.72 -11.72 -12.04
CA ILE A 191 -0.45 -12.11 -11.38
C ILE A 191 -0.52 -13.51 -10.78
N TYR A 192 -1.69 -13.95 -10.29
CA TYR A 192 -1.87 -15.33 -9.83
C TYR A 192 -1.56 -16.32 -10.96
N ASN A 193 -2.18 -16.16 -12.13
CA ASN A 193 -1.96 -17.01 -13.28
C ASN A 193 -0.50 -16.98 -13.75
N ALA A 194 0.09 -15.78 -13.88
CA ALA A 194 1.48 -15.63 -14.28
C ALA A 194 2.44 -16.36 -13.33
N VAL A 195 2.19 -16.31 -12.03
CA VAL A 195 2.98 -17.03 -11.01
C VAL A 195 2.73 -18.55 -11.09
N GLN A 196 1.49 -19.01 -11.35
CA GLN A 196 1.24 -20.46 -11.50
C GLN A 196 1.91 -21.03 -12.76
N ASP A 197 1.94 -20.26 -13.85
CA ASP A 197 2.52 -20.67 -15.13
C ASP A 197 4.05 -20.58 -15.14
N PHE A 198 4.63 -19.86 -14.16
CA PHE A 198 6.09 -19.72 -14.06
C PHE A 198 6.76 -21.07 -13.76
N SER A 199 7.72 -21.48 -14.62
CA SER A 199 8.30 -22.82 -14.57
C SER A 199 9.17 -23.10 -13.34
N ASP A 200 9.86 -22.07 -12.81
CA ASP A 200 10.76 -22.21 -11.65
C ASP A 200 10.05 -21.87 -10.33
N GLN A 201 9.12 -22.72 -9.94
CA GLN A 201 8.35 -22.56 -8.69
C GLN A 201 9.22 -22.52 -7.42
N LYS A 202 10.50 -22.92 -7.47
CA LYS A 202 11.42 -22.80 -6.32
C LYS A 202 11.76 -21.35 -6.00
N ARG A 203 11.65 -20.47 -6.98
CA ARG A 203 11.85 -19.02 -6.81
C ARG A 203 10.57 -18.29 -6.43
N VAL A 204 9.49 -19.00 -6.08
CA VAL A 204 8.24 -18.42 -5.61
C VAL A 204 8.01 -18.81 -4.16
N THR A 205 7.86 -17.82 -3.29
CA THR A 205 7.55 -18.00 -1.87
C THR A 205 6.16 -17.48 -1.56
N LYS A 206 5.26 -18.39 -1.16
CA LYS A 206 3.87 -18.06 -0.80
C LYS A 206 3.74 -18.15 0.72
N LEU A 207 3.33 -17.07 1.37
CA LEU A 207 3.27 -16.96 2.82
C LEU A 207 1.85 -16.62 3.28
N LYS A 208 1.36 -17.38 4.26
CA LYS A 208 0.08 -17.10 4.93
C LYS A 208 0.31 -16.15 6.11
N ASP A 209 -0.69 -15.36 6.47
CA ASP A 209 -0.61 -14.39 7.59
C ASP A 209 -0.12 -15.04 8.89
N SER A 210 -0.54 -16.27 9.19
CA SER A 210 -0.12 -17.01 10.38
C SER A 210 1.39 -17.26 10.47
N GLY A 211 2.10 -17.26 9.36
CA GLY A 211 3.56 -17.49 9.30
C GLY A 211 4.39 -16.22 9.16
N THR A 212 3.78 -15.10 8.85
CA THR A 212 4.50 -13.87 8.49
C THR A 212 4.69 -12.89 9.65
N GLY A 213 3.85 -12.96 10.66
CA GLY A 213 3.69 -11.89 11.65
C GLY A 213 2.95 -10.67 11.11
N PHE A 214 2.38 -10.80 9.91
CA PHE A 214 1.58 -9.75 9.29
C PHE A 214 0.31 -9.51 10.11
N ASN A 215 0.12 -8.30 10.57
CA ASN A 215 -1.02 -7.92 11.38
C ASN A 215 -1.52 -6.55 10.90
N ARG A 216 -2.67 -6.52 10.25
CA ARG A 216 -3.25 -5.33 9.66
C ARG A 216 -4.29 -4.71 10.60
N ILE A 217 -4.31 -3.40 10.69
CA ILE A 217 -5.50 -2.67 11.10
C ILE A 217 -6.30 -2.41 9.83
N ASP A 218 -7.35 -3.18 9.66
CA ASP A 218 -8.22 -3.03 8.50
C ASP A 218 -9.20 -1.84 8.66
N ARG A 219 -9.87 -1.47 7.58
CA ARG A 219 -10.85 -0.38 7.46
C ARG A 219 -11.87 -0.42 8.59
N ILE A 220 -11.51 0.07 9.76
CA ILE A 220 -12.38 0.14 10.94
C ILE A 220 -13.05 1.51 10.94
N GLU A 221 -14.38 1.52 10.86
CA GLU A 221 -15.16 2.76 10.87
C GLU A 221 -15.14 3.50 12.21
N ASP A 222 -14.95 2.76 13.31
CA ASP A 222 -14.90 3.33 14.65
C ASP A 222 -13.46 3.77 15.01
N PRO A 223 -13.17 5.09 15.05
CA PRO A 223 -11.86 5.60 15.41
C PRO A 223 -11.38 5.15 16.79
N LEU A 224 -12.31 4.89 17.73
CA LEU A 224 -11.97 4.44 19.07
C LEU A 224 -11.42 3.01 19.06
N LYS A 225 -11.96 2.14 18.21
CA LYS A 225 -11.43 0.78 18.03
C LYS A 225 -10.04 0.81 17.42
N VAL A 226 -9.81 1.63 16.40
CA VAL A 226 -8.45 1.82 15.83
C VAL A 226 -7.50 2.33 16.91
N PHE A 227 -7.93 3.31 17.69
CA PHE A 227 -7.14 3.87 18.75
C PHE A 227 -6.77 2.81 19.81
N THR A 228 -7.73 2.01 20.27
CA THR A 228 -7.46 0.92 21.24
C THR A 228 -6.52 -0.15 20.68
N GLN A 229 -6.60 -0.46 19.39
CA GLN A 229 -5.64 -1.36 18.72
C GLN A 229 -4.23 -0.77 18.69
N LEU A 230 -4.09 0.54 18.42
CA LEU A 230 -2.79 1.22 18.46
C LEU A 230 -2.11 1.16 19.84
N PHE A 231 -2.88 1.07 20.93
CA PHE A 231 -2.38 0.89 22.29
C PHE A 231 -2.11 -0.56 22.66
N SER A 232 -2.61 -1.51 21.89
CA SER A 232 -2.34 -2.92 22.16
C SER A 232 -0.85 -3.22 22.00
N ASN A 233 -0.36 -4.24 22.72
CA ASN A 233 1.02 -4.72 22.57
C ASN A 233 1.28 -5.41 21.22
N LYS A 234 0.27 -5.50 20.35
CA LYS A 234 0.41 -6.07 19.02
C LYS A 234 1.18 -5.13 18.11
N MET A 235 2.17 -5.66 17.43
CA MET A 235 2.83 -4.97 16.34
C MET A 235 1.95 -5.06 15.09
N PHE A 236 1.60 -3.92 14.54
CA PHE A 236 0.86 -3.85 13.28
C PHE A 236 1.81 -3.55 12.13
N THR A 237 1.58 -4.21 11.01
CA THR A 237 2.35 -4.03 9.79
C THR A 237 1.90 -2.78 9.04
N ASP A 238 0.60 -2.62 8.91
CA ASP A 238 -0.02 -1.50 8.20
C ASP A 238 -1.40 -1.14 8.74
N TYR A 239 -1.85 0.05 8.35
CA TYR A 239 -3.21 0.54 8.52
C TYR A 239 -3.84 0.80 7.16
N HIS A 240 -4.97 0.17 6.89
CA HIS A 240 -5.77 0.36 5.69
C HIS A 240 -6.81 1.46 5.93
N LEU A 241 -6.69 2.56 5.20
CA LEU A 241 -7.51 3.76 5.39
C LEU A 241 -8.97 3.53 5.02
N ASN A 242 -9.86 4.12 5.83
CA ASN A 242 -11.23 4.37 5.38
C ASN A 242 -11.27 5.62 4.51
N LEU A 243 -11.89 5.52 3.34
CA LEU A 243 -12.02 6.63 2.42
C LEU A 243 -13.36 7.37 2.62
N PRO A 244 -13.39 8.68 2.49
CA PRO A 244 -12.30 9.58 2.12
C PRO A 244 -11.29 9.81 3.26
N VAL A 245 -10.06 10.18 2.91
CA VAL A 245 -8.93 10.38 3.84
C VAL A 245 -9.27 11.35 4.98
N SER A 246 -10.08 12.38 4.70
CA SER A 246 -10.51 13.37 5.69
C SER A 246 -11.18 12.78 6.94
N ARG A 247 -11.85 11.62 6.81
CA ARG A 247 -12.45 10.91 7.97
C ARG A 247 -11.41 10.37 8.95
N ASN A 248 -10.18 10.17 8.48
CA ASN A 248 -9.10 9.56 9.26
C ASN A 248 -8.02 10.56 9.66
N TYR A 249 -8.22 11.85 9.41
CA TYR A 249 -7.17 12.86 9.54
C TYR A 249 -6.42 12.79 10.88
N ILE A 250 -7.13 12.67 11.99
CA ILE A 250 -6.53 12.57 13.32
C ILE A 250 -5.74 11.27 13.47
N LEU A 251 -6.30 10.14 13.03
CA LEU A 251 -5.63 8.83 13.10
C LEU A 251 -4.38 8.80 12.24
N ILE A 252 -4.46 9.35 11.03
CA ILE A 252 -3.31 9.48 10.13
C ILE A 252 -2.18 10.27 10.81
N LYS A 253 -2.49 11.42 11.40
CA LYS A 253 -1.51 12.23 12.13
C LYS A 253 -0.88 11.45 13.29
N ILE A 254 -1.65 10.69 14.03
CA ILE A 254 -1.16 9.83 15.12
C ILE A 254 -0.23 8.74 14.58
N ILE A 255 -0.59 8.07 13.48
CA ILE A 255 0.23 7.01 12.88
C ILE A 255 1.52 7.58 12.29
N LEU A 256 1.45 8.72 11.59
CA LEU A 256 2.64 9.39 11.07
C LEU A 256 3.57 9.84 12.20
N LEU A 257 3.02 10.33 13.30
CA LEU A 257 3.78 10.68 14.49
C LEU A 257 4.43 9.44 15.11
N ARG A 258 3.70 8.32 15.23
CA ARG A 258 4.27 7.02 15.64
C ARG A 258 5.45 6.62 14.77
N ASN A 259 5.33 6.78 13.46
CA ASN A 259 6.38 6.44 12.52
C ASN A 259 7.61 7.36 12.62
N SER A 260 7.47 8.55 13.19
CA SER A 260 8.56 9.52 13.39
C SER A 260 9.24 9.46 14.75
N LEU A 261 8.60 8.86 15.76
CA LEU A 261 9.06 8.85 17.15
C LEU A 261 9.59 7.48 17.58
N ASP A 262 10.38 7.47 18.66
CA ASP A 262 10.66 6.26 19.43
C ASP A 262 9.37 5.66 20.01
N ILE A 263 9.27 4.33 20.02
CA ILE A 263 8.03 3.62 20.39
C ILE A 263 7.61 3.91 21.84
N ASN A 264 8.55 4.13 22.75
CA ASN A 264 8.24 4.38 24.15
C ASN A 264 7.73 5.81 24.34
N PHE A 265 8.35 6.78 23.67
CA PHE A 265 7.88 8.16 23.67
C PHE A 265 6.50 8.28 23.00
N TYR A 266 6.29 7.55 21.91
CA TYR A 266 5.00 7.46 21.25
C TYR A 266 3.90 6.89 22.17
N ARG A 267 4.18 5.82 22.92
CA ARG A 267 3.24 5.23 23.90
C ARG A 267 2.87 6.24 24.97
N LEU A 268 3.86 6.95 25.52
CA LEU A 268 3.61 7.99 26.52
C LEU A 268 2.74 9.11 25.95
N PHE A 269 3.06 9.59 24.75
CA PHE A 269 2.28 10.62 24.05
C PHE A 269 0.83 10.17 23.85
N LEU A 270 0.60 8.94 23.40
CA LEU A 270 -0.74 8.41 23.21
C LEU A 270 -1.50 8.30 24.55
N MET A 271 -0.86 7.82 25.60
CA MET A 271 -1.50 7.74 26.93
C MET A 271 -1.95 9.10 27.43
N VAL A 272 -1.10 10.11 27.31
CA VAL A 272 -1.44 11.50 27.69
C VAL A 272 -2.58 12.05 26.82
N THR A 273 -2.53 11.82 25.51
CA THR A 273 -3.57 12.28 24.58
C THR A 273 -4.91 11.59 24.87
N PHE A 274 -4.89 10.27 25.14
CA PHE A 274 -6.10 9.52 25.49
C PHE A 274 -6.70 9.99 26.83
N ALA A 275 -5.86 10.18 27.85
CA ALA A 275 -6.30 10.70 29.13
C ALA A 275 -6.95 12.09 28.99
N PHE A 276 -6.38 12.94 28.14
CA PHE A 276 -6.93 14.26 27.84
C PHE A 276 -8.30 14.17 27.12
N PHE A 277 -8.45 13.31 26.12
CA PHE A 277 -9.73 13.10 25.44
C PHE A 277 -10.79 12.51 26.38
N LEU A 278 -10.40 11.56 27.23
CA LEU A 278 -11.30 10.98 28.23
C LEU A 278 -11.76 12.07 29.22
N TYR A 279 -10.84 12.91 29.69
CA TYR A 279 -11.16 14.05 30.54
C TYR A 279 -12.15 15.01 29.88
N LEU A 280 -11.93 15.37 28.61
CA LEU A 280 -12.83 16.25 27.86
C LEU A 280 -14.23 15.63 27.70
N LYS A 281 -14.31 14.32 27.38
CA LYS A 281 -15.59 13.62 27.24
C LYS A 281 -16.36 13.58 28.56
N ILE A 282 -15.69 13.31 29.68
CA ILE A 282 -16.28 13.34 31.02
C ILE A 282 -16.76 14.75 31.37
N ARG A 283 -15.96 15.77 31.09
CA ARG A 283 -16.34 17.18 31.35
C ARG A 283 -17.55 17.64 30.56
N ILE A 284 -17.65 17.23 29.27
CA ILE A 284 -18.81 17.52 28.43
C ILE A 284 -20.06 16.79 28.95
N SER A 285 -19.93 15.51 29.31
CA SER A 285 -21.02 14.71 29.85
C SER A 285 -21.53 15.29 31.17
N LEU A 286 -20.65 15.70 32.08
CA LEU A 286 -20.99 16.37 33.35
C LEU A 286 -21.70 17.71 33.13
N LYS A 287 -21.23 18.54 32.18
CA LYS A 287 -21.90 19.77 31.81
C LYS A 287 -23.32 19.54 31.32
N ASN A 288 -23.52 18.53 30.48
CA ASN A 288 -24.84 18.17 29.96
C ASN A 288 -25.76 17.63 31.06
N LEU A 289 -25.22 16.84 31.99
CA LEU A 289 -25.96 16.33 33.13
C LEU A 289 -26.39 17.46 34.09
N VAL A 290 -25.47 18.40 34.41
CA VAL A 290 -25.79 19.57 35.23
C VAL A 290 -26.87 20.44 34.58
N LYS A 291 -26.77 20.65 33.26
CA LYS A 291 -27.79 21.37 32.50
C LYS A 291 -29.14 20.70 32.54
N LEU A 292 -29.19 19.36 32.52
CA LEU A 292 -30.44 18.57 32.61
C LEU A 292 -31.04 18.61 34.02
N LEU A 293 -30.23 18.74 35.07
CA LEU A 293 -30.71 18.81 36.46
C LEU A 293 -31.15 20.21 36.88
N MET A 294 -30.81 21.22 36.07
CA MET A 294 -31.19 22.64 36.32
C MET A 294 -32.39 23.09 35.47
N THR A 295 -32.91 22.24 34.59
CA THR A 295 -34.20 22.39 33.87
C THR A 295 -35.26 21.54 34.52
#